data_b365042d7ab3969e7b5854da3b0b7af8
#
_entry.id   b365042d7ab3969e7b5854da3b0b7af8
#
_cell.length_a   1.000
_cell.length_b   1.000
_cell.length_c   1.000
_cell.angle_alpha   90.00
_cell.angle_beta   90.00
_cell.angle_gamma   90.00
#
_symmetry.space_group_name_H-M   'P 1'
#
loop_
_entity.id
_entity.type
_entity.pdbx_description
1 polymer ?
#
loop_
_entity_poly.entity_id
_entity_poly.type
_entity_poly.pdbx_seq_one_letter_code
_entity_poly.pdbx_strand_id
1 'polypeptide(L)'
;MKITVVGAGFYGSTLVQRIAERNYADEVVMTDIVEGKPQGLALDMMQSRSIEGFDTRVTGSNDYDATADSDVCVITAGFPRKPGMSRMDLLEANAKIVGGVAKDLAQRSPNAVVIVV
;
A
#
# COMPACT_ATOMS: atom_id res chain seq x y z
N MET A 1 -1.24 1.02 -16.24
CA MET A 1 -2.05 1.03 -15.01
C MET A 1 -1.15 1.25 -13.82
N LYS A 2 -1.58 2.07 -12.88
CA LYS A 2 -0.88 2.36 -11.63
C LYS A 2 -1.70 1.87 -10.43
N ILE A 3 -1.07 1.15 -9.51
CA ILE A 3 -1.69 0.63 -8.30
C ILE A 3 -0.98 1.21 -7.08
N THR A 4 -1.76 1.72 -6.14
CA THR A 4 -1.26 2.13 -4.81
C THR A 4 -1.66 1.10 -3.76
N VAL A 5 -0.71 0.69 -2.91
CA VAL A 5 -0.95 -0.15 -1.74
C VAL A 5 -0.56 0.63 -0.49
N VAL A 6 -1.52 0.87 0.40
CA VAL A 6 -1.30 1.55 1.67
C VAL A 6 -1.13 0.54 2.78
N GLY A 7 0.01 0.59 3.44
CA GLY A 7 0.45 -0.36 4.45
C GLY A 7 1.56 -1.28 3.92
N ALA A 8 2.75 -1.15 4.49
CA ALA A 8 3.92 -1.97 4.16
C ALA A 8 4.17 -3.06 5.22
N GLY A 9 3.09 -3.61 5.77
CA GLY A 9 3.12 -4.77 6.64
C GLY A 9 3.31 -6.07 5.85
N PHE A 10 3.16 -7.20 6.52
CA PHE A 10 3.30 -8.52 5.86
C PHE A 10 2.33 -8.69 4.68
N TYR A 11 1.07 -8.30 4.86
CA TYR A 11 0.07 -8.42 3.80
C TYR A 11 0.37 -7.44 2.65
N GLY A 12 0.53 -6.16 2.96
CA GLY A 12 0.73 -5.13 1.93
C GLY A 12 2.00 -5.34 1.11
N SER A 13 3.13 -5.64 1.74
CA SER A 13 4.38 -5.91 1.03
C SER A 13 4.30 -7.17 0.16
N THR A 14 3.67 -8.23 0.66
CA THR A 14 3.43 -9.46 -0.13
C THR A 14 2.52 -9.17 -1.32
N LEU A 15 1.47 -8.37 -1.14
CA LEU A 15 0.57 -7.98 -2.22
C LEU A 15 1.33 -7.21 -3.31
N VAL A 16 2.15 -6.23 -2.93
CA VAL A 16 2.99 -5.46 -3.87
C VAL A 16 3.90 -6.38 -4.68
N GLN A 17 4.57 -7.31 -4.00
CA GLN A 17 5.44 -8.29 -4.65
C GLN A 17 4.67 -9.13 -5.67
N ARG A 18 3.49 -9.64 -5.31
CA ARG A 18 2.67 -10.45 -6.23
C ARG A 18 2.16 -9.67 -7.44
N ILE A 19 1.80 -8.41 -7.25
CA ILE A 19 1.39 -7.54 -8.35
C ILE A 19 2.57 -7.31 -9.31
N ALA A 20 3.75 -7.03 -8.76
CA ALA A 20 4.96 -6.77 -9.54
C ALA A 20 5.41 -8.00 -10.33
N GLU A 21 5.60 -9.13 -9.66
CA GLU A 21 6.07 -10.39 -10.29
C GLU A 21 5.16 -10.89 -11.41
N ARG A 22 3.87 -10.53 -11.36
CA ARG A 22 2.89 -10.92 -12.38
C ARG A 22 2.65 -9.83 -13.43
N ASN A 23 3.36 -8.72 -13.36
CA ASN A 23 3.18 -7.59 -14.27
C ASN A 23 1.72 -7.10 -14.39
N TYR A 24 0.97 -7.08 -13.27
CA TYR A 24 -0.41 -6.62 -13.27
C TYR A 24 -0.55 -5.10 -13.42
N ALA A 25 0.53 -4.35 -13.22
CA ALA A 25 0.57 -2.91 -13.38
C ALA A 25 1.92 -2.46 -13.95
N ASP A 26 1.95 -1.28 -14.54
CA ASP A 26 3.20 -0.64 -14.97
C ASP A 26 3.98 -0.07 -13.77
N GLU A 27 3.24 0.42 -12.78
CA GLU A 27 3.78 1.00 -11.56
C GLU A 27 2.97 0.57 -10.33
N VAL A 28 3.68 0.24 -9.26
CA VAL A 28 3.09 0.02 -7.93
C VAL A 28 3.76 0.96 -6.94
N VAL A 29 2.95 1.74 -6.23
CA VAL A 29 3.40 2.60 -5.13
C VAL A 29 2.98 1.97 -3.81
N MET A 30 3.95 1.75 -2.93
CA MET A 30 3.72 1.26 -1.57
C MET A 30 3.94 2.39 -0.57
N THR A 31 2.96 2.68 0.28
CA THR A 31 3.11 3.70 1.32
C THR A 31 3.00 3.11 2.72
N ASP A 32 3.70 3.71 3.67
CA ASP A 32 3.60 3.39 5.09
C ASP A 32 4.04 4.60 5.92
N ILE A 33 3.55 4.68 7.15
CA ILE A 33 3.93 5.71 8.12
C ILE A 33 5.32 5.47 8.70
N VAL A 34 5.82 4.24 8.66
CA VAL A 34 7.16 3.89 9.17
C VAL A 34 8.21 4.39 8.21
N GLU A 35 8.99 5.37 8.66
CA GLU A 35 10.00 6.03 7.84
C GLU A 35 11.02 5.02 7.26
N GLY A 36 11.26 5.12 5.96
CA GLY A 36 12.22 4.29 5.23
C GLY A 36 11.76 2.86 4.94
N LYS A 37 10.73 2.36 5.62
CA LYS A 37 10.26 0.98 5.44
C LYS A 37 9.74 0.70 4.03
N PRO A 38 8.78 1.47 3.49
CA PRO A 38 8.29 1.20 2.14
C PRO A 38 9.38 1.37 1.08
N GLN A 39 10.29 2.33 1.25
CA GLN A 39 11.40 2.55 0.34
C GLN A 39 12.38 1.36 0.34
N GLY A 40 12.73 0.85 1.51
CA GLY A 40 13.62 -0.31 1.65
C GLY A 40 13.02 -1.57 1.03
N LEU A 41 11.74 -1.85 1.27
CA LEU A 41 11.06 -2.99 0.68
C LEU A 41 10.93 -2.87 -0.84
N ALA A 42 10.62 -1.67 -1.35
CA ALA A 42 10.55 -1.42 -2.77
C ALA A 42 11.90 -1.65 -3.46
N LEU A 43 12.98 -1.14 -2.85
CA LEU A 43 14.35 -1.36 -3.35
C LEU A 43 14.70 -2.84 -3.41
N ASP A 44 14.39 -3.58 -2.37
CA ASP A 44 14.62 -5.03 -2.27
C ASP A 44 13.90 -5.78 -3.42
N MET A 45 12.63 -5.46 -3.65
CA MET A 45 11.85 -6.03 -4.74
C MET A 45 12.44 -5.67 -6.11
N MET A 46 12.82 -4.41 -6.32
CA MET A 46 13.42 -3.96 -7.58
C MET A 46 14.76 -4.62 -7.88
N GLN A 47 15.55 -4.96 -6.85
CA GLN A 47 16.81 -5.68 -7.01
C GLN A 47 16.62 -7.15 -7.44
N SER A 48 15.47 -7.76 -7.13
CA SER A 48 15.13 -9.11 -7.60
C SER A 48 14.66 -9.16 -9.05
N ARG A 49 14.35 -8.01 -9.64
CA ARG A 49 13.72 -7.87 -10.96
C ARG A 49 14.47 -8.60 -12.07
N SER A 50 15.79 -8.53 -12.07
CA SER A 50 16.62 -9.20 -13.10
C SER A 50 16.53 -10.72 -13.07
N ILE A 51 16.21 -11.30 -11.91
CA ILE A 51 16.06 -12.75 -11.73
C ILE A 51 14.60 -13.16 -11.94
N GLU A 52 13.67 -12.43 -11.33
CA GLU A 52 12.22 -12.72 -11.41
C GLU A 52 11.58 -12.32 -12.75
N GLY A 53 12.22 -11.45 -13.51
CA GLY A 53 11.84 -11.12 -14.90
C GLY A 53 10.60 -10.24 -15.03
N PHE A 54 10.22 -9.45 -14.03
CA PHE A 54 9.09 -8.53 -14.13
C PHE A 54 9.51 -7.13 -14.59
N ASP A 55 8.56 -6.42 -15.21
CA ASP A 55 8.77 -5.05 -15.73
C ASP A 55 8.17 -3.97 -14.84
N THR A 56 7.23 -4.31 -13.98
CA THR A 56 6.57 -3.38 -13.06
C THR A 56 7.58 -2.58 -12.25
N ARG A 57 7.39 -1.26 -12.20
CA ARG A 57 8.18 -0.38 -11.34
C ARG A 57 7.56 -0.34 -9.94
N VAL A 58 8.33 -0.67 -8.92
CA VAL A 58 7.92 -0.60 -7.51
C VAL A 58 8.61 0.57 -6.84
N THR A 59 7.84 1.45 -6.21
CA THR A 59 8.35 2.58 -5.43
C THR A 59 7.74 2.60 -4.04
N GLY A 60 8.50 3.08 -3.06
CA GLY A 60 8.06 3.25 -1.69
C GLY A 60 8.03 4.72 -1.30
N SER A 61 7.04 5.13 -0.50
CA SER A 61 6.90 6.50 0.00
C SER A 61 6.33 6.55 1.41
N ASN A 62 6.70 7.58 2.16
CA ASN A 62 6.08 7.87 3.46
C ASN A 62 4.97 8.91 3.37
N ASP A 63 4.73 9.47 2.21
CA ASP A 63 3.63 10.37 1.91
C ASP A 63 2.72 9.84 0.80
N TYR A 64 1.70 10.61 0.43
CA TYR A 64 0.74 10.24 -0.62
C TYR A 64 1.00 10.93 -1.97
N ASP A 65 2.04 11.74 -2.12
CA ASP A 65 2.27 12.49 -3.36
C ASP A 65 2.55 11.54 -4.53
N ALA A 66 3.32 10.50 -4.28
CA ALA A 66 3.60 9.47 -5.29
C ALA A 66 2.38 8.66 -5.70
N THR A 67 1.28 8.69 -4.93
CA THR A 67 0.06 7.92 -5.21
C THR A 67 -0.89 8.58 -6.20
N ALA A 68 -0.61 9.82 -6.60
CA ALA A 68 -1.48 10.57 -7.50
C ALA A 68 -1.77 9.81 -8.80
N ASP A 69 -2.99 9.95 -9.29
CA ASP A 69 -3.47 9.33 -10.53
C ASP A 69 -3.38 7.79 -10.56
N SER A 70 -3.57 7.17 -9.41
CA SER A 70 -3.71 5.70 -9.33
C SER A 70 -5.03 5.24 -9.92
N ASP A 71 -5.01 4.10 -10.60
CA ASP A 71 -6.21 3.44 -11.13
C ASP A 71 -6.88 2.57 -10.06
N VAL A 72 -6.06 1.95 -9.20
CA VAL A 72 -6.51 1.11 -8.09
C VAL A 72 -5.75 1.48 -6.83
N CYS A 73 -6.46 1.60 -5.71
CA CYS A 73 -5.88 1.81 -4.39
C CYS A 73 -6.31 0.68 -3.46
N VAL A 74 -5.37 0.01 -2.82
CA VAL A 74 -5.63 -1.06 -1.86
C VAL A 74 -5.20 -0.60 -0.47
N ILE A 75 -6.13 -0.56 0.46
CA ILE A 75 -5.88 -0.15 1.85
C ILE A 75 -5.70 -1.40 2.71
N THR A 76 -4.48 -1.63 3.17
CA THR A 76 -4.13 -2.71 4.09
C THR A 76 -3.64 -2.18 5.44
N ALA A 77 -3.74 -0.86 5.64
CA ALA A 77 -3.31 -0.19 6.85
C ALA A 77 -4.29 -0.44 8.00
N GLY A 78 -3.74 -0.56 9.20
CA GLY A 78 -4.51 -0.74 10.42
C GLY A 78 -3.64 -1.32 11.54
N PHE A 79 -4.19 -1.32 12.76
CA PHE A 79 -3.56 -1.96 13.90
C PHE A 79 -4.03 -3.40 14.05
N PRO A 80 -3.13 -4.34 14.40
CA PRO A 80 -3.54 -5.65 14.90
C PRO A 80 -4.19 -5.49 16.28
N ARG A 81 -5.05 -6.43 16.64
CA ARG A 81 -5.65 -6.48 17.98
C ARG A 81 -4.55 -6.64 19.03
N LYS A 82 -4.55 -5.77 20.02
CA LYS A 82 -3.67 -5.86 21.18
C LYS A 82 -4.38 -6.53 22.37
N PRO A 83 -3.65 -7.19 23.29
CA PRO A 83 -4.24 -7.70 24.52
C PRO A 83 -4.96 -6.58 25.27
N GLY A 84 -6.15 -6.87 25.78
CA GLY A 84 -6.99 -5.91 26.50
C GLY A 84 -7.88 -5.04 25.62
N MET A 85 -7.75 -5.09 24.30
CA MET A 85 -8.65 -4.39 23.38
C MET A 85 -9.91 -5.19 23.10
N SER A 86 -11.07 -4.54 23.21
CA SER A 86 -12.33 -5.08 22.69
C SER A 86 -12.37 -5.01 21.17
N ARG A 87 -13.28 -5.75 20.54
CA ARG A 87 -13.50 -5.62 19.08
C ARG A 87 -13.94 -4.23 18.68
N MET A 88 -14.73 -3.56 19.53
CA MET A 88 -15.20 -2.18 19.28
C MET A 88 -14.05 -1.18 19.36
N ASP A 89 -13.13 -1.33 20.31
CA ASP A 89 -11.93 -0.49 20.42
C ASP A 89 -11.08 -0.58 19.15
N LEU A 90 -10.88 -1.80 18.65
CA LEU A 90 -10.15 -2.04 17.43
C LEU A 90 -10.86 -1.43 16.20
N LEU A 91 -12.18 -1.59 16.12
CA LEU A 91 -12.99 -1.03 15.06
C LEU A 91 -12.89 0.49 15.02
N GLU A 92 -13.02 1.16 16.15
CA GLU A 92 -12.92 2.63 16.26
C GLU A 92 -11.54 3.13 15.84
N ALA A 93 -10.47 2.48 16.33
CA ALA A 93 -9.10 2.84 15.98
C ALA A 93 -8.84 2.68 14.47
N ASN A 94 -9.22 1.53 13.91
CA ASN A 94 -9.02 1.25 12.48
C ASN A 94 -9.92 2.08 11.58
N ALA A 95 -11.16 2.39 12.00
CA ALA A 95 -12.05 3.27 11.23
C ALA A 95 -11.45 4.66 11.01
N LYS A 96 -10.77 5.21 12.02
CA LYS A 96 -10.08 6.50 11.89
C LYS A 96 -8.92 6.43 10.91
N ILE A 97 -8.12 5.37 10.99
CA ILE A 97 -6.96 5.17 10.10
C ILE A 97 -7.44 5.00 8.66
N VAL A 98 -8.32 4.06 8.41
CA VAL A 98 -8.84 3.75 7.07
C VAL A 98 -9.59 4.95 6.47
N GLY A 99 -10.38 5.64 7.29
CA GLY A 99 -11.10 6.85 6.87
C GLY A 99 -10.15 7.98 6.45
N GLY A 100 -9.08 8.21 7.21
CA GLY A 100 -8.04 9.20 6.87
C GLY A 100 -7.31 8.84 5.58
N VAL A 101 -6.89 7.58 5.45
CA VAL A 101 -6.23 7.07 4.24
C VAL A 101 -7.14 7.20 3.01
N ALA A 102 -8.40 6.78 3.13
CA ALA A 102 -9.35 6.87 2.02
C ALA A 102 -9.56 8.31 1.55
N LYS A 103 -9.60 9.26 2.48
CA LYS A 103 -9.71 10.69 2.17
C LYS A 103 -8.48 11.21 1.42
N ASP A 104 -7.29 10.87 1.87
CA ASP A 104 -6.04 11.26 1.20
C ASP A 104 -5.95 10.70 -0.21
N LEU A 105 -6.31 9.44 -0.39
CA LEU A 105 -6.33 8.78 -1.70
C LEU A 105 -7.37 9.39 -2.63
N ALA A 106 -8.58 9.68 -2.14
CA ALA A 106 -9.65 10.29 -2.94
C ALA A 106 -9.27 11.67 -3.48
N GLN A 107 -8.48 12.44 -2.72
CA GLN A 107 -7.99 13.74 -3.17
C GLN A 107 -6.99 13.64 -4.33
N ARG A 108 -6.14 12.60 -4.31
CA ARG A 108 -5.06 12.43 -5.28
C ARG A 108 -5.43 11.52 -6.46
N SER A 109 -6.37 10.63 -6.24
CA SER A 109 -6.81 9.64 -7.24
C SER A 109 -8.34 9.52 -7.22
N PRO A 110 -9.08 10.58 -7.61
CA PRO A 110 -10.54 10.63 -7.45
C PRO A 110 -11.29 9.60 -8.28
N ASN A 111 -10.66 9.05 -9.32
CA ASN A 111 -11.25 8.06 -10.21
C ASN A 111 -10.80 6.62 -9.90
N ALA A 112 -10.00 6.43 -8.86
CA ALA A 112 -9.48 5.11 -8.51
C ALA A 112 -10.56 4.18 -7.96
N VAL A 113 -10.45 2.90 -8.26
CA VAL A 113 -11.16 1.87 -7.53
C VAL A 113 -10.46 1.63 -6.20
N VAL A 114 -11.20 1.71 -5.10
CA VAL A 114 -10.64 1.51 -3.75
C VAL A 114 -11.07 0.15 -3.21
N ILE A 115 -10.09 -0.64 -2.81
CA ILE A 115 -10.26 -1.94 -2.16
C ILE A 115 -9.79 -1.82 -0.71
N VAL A 116 -10.64 -2.17 0.23
CA VAL A 116 -10.30 -2.18 1.66
C VAL A 116 -10.22 -3.63 2.14
N VAL A 117 -9.10 -3.96 2.79
CA VAL A 117 -8.81 -5.30 3.30
C VAL A 117 -8.96 -5.35 4.83
#